data_3ce253ad32afd5d2151164c208457a62
#
_entry.id   3ce253ad32afd5d2151164c208457a62
#
_cell.length_a   1.000
_cell.length_b   1.000
_cell.length_c   1.000
_cell.angle_alpha   90.00
_cell.angle_beta   90.00
_cell.angle_gamma   90.00
#
_symmetry.space_group_name_H-M   'P 1'
#
loop_
_entity.id
_entity.type
_entity.pdbx_description
1 polymer ?
#
loop_
_entity_poly.entity_id
_entity_poly.type
_entity_poly.pdbx_seq_one_letter_code
_entity_poly.pdbx_strand_id
1 'polypeptide(L)'
;MKILVFGAGVLGCNLARNFFRAGKDVTLLTRGAWGESIPKNGLRIKDKFSPRMSVSRIPVVTELKAEDKYDVIFIVLRYTQLDAILDTLRTNPTKNIVFVGNDMRASALSASLPEKNVMFAFAASAGHREREYVASVDLKKLKGNTAYLSRLIDANIESY
;
A
#
# COMPACT_ATOMS: atom_id res chain seq x y z
N MET A 1 -4.76 12.67 -6.78
CA MET A 1 -4.52 11.23 -7.00
C MET A 1 -4.99 10.50 -5.75
N LYS A 2 -5.99 9.62 -5.92
CA LYS A 2 -6.59 8.81 -4.85
C LYS A 2 -5.93 7.44 -4.82
N ILE A 3 -5.28 7.10 -3.73
CA ILE A 3 -4.45 5.91 -3.57
C ILE A 3 -5.09 4.95 -2.58
N LEU A 4 -5.16 3.67 -2.92
CA LEU A 4 -5.43 2.62 -1.96
C LEU A 4 -4.15 1.84 -1.65
N VAL A 5 -3.83 1.67 -0.37
CA VAL A 5 -2.83 0.71 0.08
C VAL A 5 -3.56 -0.50 0.66
N PHE A 6 -3.54 -1.61 -0.06
CA PHE A 6 -4.21 -2.85 0.32
C PHE A 6 -3.27 -3.73 1.13
N GLY A 7 -3.40 -3.70 2.42
CA GLY A 7 -2.63 -4.48 3.39
C GLY A 7 -1.85 -3.63 4.38
N ALA A 8 -2.16 -3.77 5.68
CA ALA A 8 -1.53 -3.05 6.79
C ALA A 8 -0.45 -3.90 7.49
N GLY A 9 0.38 -4.56 6.70
CA GLY A 9 1.65 -5.10 7.18
C GLY A 9 2.68 -3.99 7.42
N VAL A 10 3.90 -4.36 7.77
CA VAL A 10 4.99 -3.38 7.98
C VAL A 10 5.19 -2.50 6.76
N LEU A 11 5.29 -3.12 5.58
CA LEU A 11 5.53 -2.41 4.32
C LEU A 11 4.36 -1.50 3.94
N GLY A 12 3.12 -2.01 4.02
CA GLY A 12 1.94 -1.22 3.68
C GLY A 12 1.70 -0.05 4.63
N CYS A 13 1.94 -0.23 5.94
CA CYS A 13 1.86 0.86 6.91
C CYS A 13 2.90 1.96 6.62
N ASN A 14 4.14 1.58 6.29
CA ASN A 14 5.18 2.55 5.93
C ASN A 14 4.83 3.29 4.63
N LEU A 15 4.37 2.57 3.62
CA LEU A 15 3.97 3.15 2.34
C LEU A 15 2.81 4.14 2.52
N ALA A 16 1.75 3.73 3.22
CA ALA A 16 0.60 4.59 3.51
C ALA A 16 1.00 5.85 4.30
N ARG A 17 1.84 5.70 5.35
CA ARG A 17 2.39 6.86 6.07
C ARG A 17 3.15 7.81 5.17
N ASN A 18 3.99 7.29 4.27
CA ASN A 18 4.83 8.10 3.41
C ASN A 18 3.99 8.88 2.38
N PHE A 19 2.99 8.25 1.78
CA PHE A 19 2.03 8.95 0.92
C PHE A 19 1.25 10.02 1.69
N PHE A 20 0.76 9.71 2.88
CA PHE A 20 0.03 10.65 3.72
C PHE A 20 0.89 11.88 4.06
N ARG A 21 2.16 11.67 4.42
CA ARG A 21 3.11 12.76 4.71
C ARG A 21 3.46 13.59 3.47
N ALA A 22 3.40 12.99 2.30
CA ALA A 22 3.58 13.68 1.02
C ALA A 22 2.32 14.42 0.55
N GLY A 23 1.26 14.49 1.39
CA GLY A 23 0.01 15.18 1.08
C GLY A 23 -0.85 14.48 0.03
N LYS A 24 -0.63 13.18 -0.21
CA LYS A 24 -1.45 12.40 -1.14
C LYS A 24 -2.74 11.93 -0.47
N ASP A 25 -3.82 11.82 -1.25
CA ASP A 25 -5.08 11.23 -0.83
C ASP A 25 -4.93 9.71 -0.76
N VAL A 26 -4.62 9.20 0.43
CA VAL A 26 -4.33 7.79 0.66
C VAL A 26 -5.32 7.17 1.64
N THR A 27 -5.84 6.00 1.27
CA THR A 27 -6.66 5.12 2.11
C THR A 27 -5.91 3.84 2.39
N LEU A 28 -5.98 3.33 3.61
CA LEU A 28 -5.38 2.06 4.00
C LEU A 28 -6.48 1.00 4.15
N LEU A 29 -6.36 -0.11 3.41
CA LEU A 29 -7.24 -1.25 3.60
C LEU A 29 -6.62 -2.23 4.59
N THR A 30 -7.34 -2.47 5.69
CA THR A 30 -6.96 -3.44 6.71
C THR A 30 -8.17 -3.98 7.44
N ARG A 31 -8.05 -5.18 7.98
CA ARG A 31 -9.12 -5.91 8.68
C ARG A 31 -8.74 -6.25 10.10
N GLY A 32 -9.73 -6.70 10.88
CA GLY A 32 -9.54 -7.13 12.28
C GLY A 32 -9.14 -5.99 13.20
N ALA A 33 -8.45 -6.30 14.29
CA ALA A 33 -8.11 -5.35 15.34
C ALA A 33 -7.40 -4.07 14.85
N TRP A 34 -6.63 -4.15 13.77
CA TRP A 34 -5.99 -2.97 13.17
C TRP A 34 -6.98 -2.09 12.41
N GLY A 35 -7.96 -2.69 11.74
CA GLY A 35 -9.06 -1.96 11.10
C GLY A 35 -9.88 -1.15 12.10
N GLU A 36 -9.99 -1.62 13.34
CA GLU A 36 -10.70 -0.94 14.43
C GLU A 36 -9.81 0.08 15.17
N SER A 37 -8.52 -0.24 15.34
CA SER A 37 -7.59 0.56 16.14
C SER A 37 -7.09 1.80 15.40
N ILE A 38 -6.75 1.68 14.12
CA ILE A 38 -6.16 2.81 13.35
C ILE A 38 -7.12 4.00 13.24
N PRO A 39 -8.42 3.85 12.97
CA PRO A 39 -9.35 4.98 12.95
C PRO A 39 -9.41 5.74 14.27
N LYS A 40 -9.30 5.04 15.41
CA LYS A 40 -9.35 5.62 16.75
C LYS A 40 -8.05 6.29 17.16
N ASN A 41 -6.93 5.60 16.95
CA ASN A 41 -5.61 5.95 17.48
C ASN A 41 -4.65 6.56 16.45
N GLY A 42 -5.00 6.53 15.16
CA GLY A 42 -4.10 6.80 14.05
C GLY A 42 -3.15 5.64 13.77
N LEU A 43 -2.57 5.64 12.59
CA LEU A 43 -1.48 4.73 12.23
C LEU A 43 -0.21 5.15 12.97
N ARG A 44 0.26 4.31 13.88
CA ARG A 44 1.42 4.55 14.75
C ARG A 44 2.63 3.79 14.22
N ILE A 45 3.71 4.51 13.93
CA ILE A 45 4.98 3.92 13.47
C ILE A 45 6.12 4.46 14.31
N LYS A 46 6.89 3.56 14.93
CA LYS A 46 8.11 3.83 15.66
C LYS A 46 9.30 3.52 14.75
N ASP A 47 10.02 4.54 14.36
CA ASP A 47 11.28 4.37 13.63
C ASP A 47 12.37 3.92 14.60
N LYS A 48 13.13 2.88 14.23
CA LYS A 48 14.18 2.31 15.08
C LYS A 48 15.29 3.30 15.40
N PHE A 49 15.52 4.25 14.49
CA PHE A 49 16.56 5.29 14.66
C PHE A 49 16.02 6.62 15.20
N SER A 50 14.75 6.67 15.57
CA SER A 50 14.14 7.86 16.15
C SER A 50 13.42 7.54 17.46
N PRO A 51 13.65 8.32 18.54
CA PRO A 51 12.91 8.13 19.78
C PRO A 51 11.42 8.49 19.63
N ARG A 52 11.05 9.17 18.55
CA ARG A 52 9.69 9.68 18.35
C ARG A 52 8.81 8.68 17.58
N MET A 53 7.62 8.46 18.10
CA MET A 53 6.56 7.75 17.39
C MET A 53 5.86 8.71 16.44
N SER A 54 5.70 8.32 15.18
CA SER A 54 4.86 9.04 14.24
C SER A 54 3.43 8.54 14.32
N VAL A 55 2.47 9.45 14.30
CA VAL A 55 1.04 9.15 14.23
C VAL A 55 0.48 9.81 12.98
N SER A 56 -0.22 9.03 12.15
CA SER A 56 -0.85 9.50 10.92
C SER A 56 -2.33 9.11 10.92
N ARG A 57 -3.22 10.10 10.74
CA ARG A 57 -4.68 9.87 10.69
C ARG A 57 -5.10 9.56 9.25
N ILE A 58 -4.80 8.35 8.81
CA ILE A 58 -5.09 7.86 7.47
C ILE A 58 -6.50 7.25 7.48
N PRO A 59 -7.37 7.57 6.50
CA PRO A 59 -8.63 6.87 6.30
C PRO A 59 -8.43 5.36 6.16
N VAL A 60 -9.32 4.59 6.76
CA VAL A 60 -9.25 3.12 6.76
C VAL A 60 -10.54 2.55 6.21
N VAL A 61 -10.40 1.53 5.35
CA VAL A 61 -11.49 0.68 4.88
C VAL A 61 -11.18 -0.77 5.18
N THR A 62 -12.21 -1.60 5.34
CA THR A 62 -12.06 -3.03 5.66
C THR A 62 -12.21 -3.93 4.45
N GLU A 63 -12.75 -3.41 3.36
CA GLU A 63 -12.95 -4.11 2.09
C GLU A 63 -12.76 -3.15 0.92
N LEU A 64 -12.48 -3.71 -0.25
CA LEU A 64 -12.51 -3.01 -1.54
C LEU A 64 -13.82 -3.39 -2.23
N LYS A 65 -14.74 -2.44 -2.33
CA LYS A 65 -16.04 -2.65 -2.97
C LYS A 65 -15.91 -2.56 -4.49
N ALA A 66 -16.87 -3.15 -5.20
CA ALA A 66 -16.89 -3.14 -6.66
C ALA A 66 -17.03 -1.73 -7.26
N GLU A 67 -17.70 -0.82 -6.56
CA GLU A 67 -17.91 0.57 -6.97
C GLU A 67 -16.75 1.51 -6.57
N ASP A 68 -15.85 1.08 -5.69
CA ASP A 68 -14.73 1.89 -5.26
C ASP A 68 -13.75 2.13 -6.41
N LYS A 69 -13.43 3.39 -6.66
CA LYS A 69 -12.47 3.77 -7.70
C LYS A 69 -11.31 4.55 -7.09
N TYR A 70 -10.12 4.07 -7.39
CA TYR A 70 -8.85 4.71 -7.05
C TYR A 70 -8.07 4.99 -8.35
N ASP A 71 -7.14 5.92 -8.31
CA ASP A 71 -6.20 6.14 -9.41
C ASP A 71 -5.18 5.00 -9.46
N VAL A 72 -4.81 4.47 -8.28
CA VAL A 72 -3.89 3.34 -8.15
C VAL A 72 -4.16 2.55 -6.87
N ILE A 73 -4.01 1.23 -6.95
CA ILE A 73 -4.04 0.31 -5.80
C ILE A 73 -2.66 -0.31 -5.63
N PHE A 74 -2.06 -0.13 -4.46
CA PHE A 74 -0.85 -0.83 -4.03
C PHE A 74 -1.23 -2.08 -3.24
N ILE A 75 -0.92 -3.25 -3.77
CA ILE A 75 -1.15 -4.54 -3.12
C ILE A 75 0.08 -4.89 -2.31
N VAL A 76 -0.04 -4.86 -0.99
CA VAL A 76 1.06 -5.09 -0.04
C VAL A 76 0.69 -6.27 0.85
N LEU A 77 0.57 -7.43 0.23
CA LEU A 77 0.16 -8.70 0.85
C LEU A 77 1.26 -9.75 0.69
N ARG A 78 1.16 -10.81 1.48
CA ARG A 78 1.99 -12.00 1.26
C ARG A 78 1.54 -12.72 -0.02
N TYR A 79 2.49 -13.34 -0.73
CA TYR A 79 2.20 -14.06 -1.97
C TYR A 79 1.07 -15.11 -1.82
N THR A 80 0.97 -15.76 -0.64
CA THR A 80 -0.10 -16.73 -0.32
C THR A 80 -1.50 -16.13 -0.21
N GLN A 81 -1.62 -14.81 -0.17
CA GLN A 81 -2.90 -14.10 -0.02
C GLN A 81 -3.38 -13.48 -1.35
N LEU A 82 -2.54 -13.50 -2.39
CA LEU A 82 -2.83 -12.78 -3.63
C LEU A 82 -3.97 -13.43 -4.41
N ASP A 83 -3.99 -14.76 -4.50
CA ASP A 83 -5.02 -15.48 -5.26
C ASP A 83 -6.44 -15.19 -4.76
N ALA A 84 -6.59 -15.00 -3.44
CA ALA A 84 -7.88 -14.71 -2.82
C ALA A 84 -8.46 -13.32 -3.16
N ILE A 85 -7.67 -12.43 -3.75
CA ILE A 85 -8.11 -11.06 -4.09
C ILE A 85 -8.17 -10.80 -5.60
N LEU A 86 -7.72 -11.74 -6.44
CA LEU A 86 -7.66 -11.53 -7.89
C LEU A 86 -9.03 -11.21 -8.49
N ASP A 87 -10.09 -11.91 -8.06
CA ASP A 87 -11.45 -11.63 -8.56
C ASP A 87 -11.93 -10.24 -8.15
N THR A 88 -11.63 -9.80 -6.92
CA THR A 88 -11.94 -8.46 -6.46
C THR A 88 -11.19 -7.41 -7.30
N LEU A 89 -9.92 -7.63 -7.60
CA LEU A 89 -9.14 -6.72 -8.44
C LEU A 89 -9.62 -6.70 -9.89
N ARG A 90 -10.05 -7.85 -10.41
CA ARG A 90 -10.57 -7.97 -11.78
C ARG A 90 -11.85 -7.17 -11.97
N THR A 91 -12.78 -7.29 -11.03
CA THR A 91 -14.10 -6.62 -11.09
C THR A 91 -14.06 -5.14 -10.68
N ASN A 92 -13.09 -4.71 -9.87
CA ASN A 92 -12.98 -3.31 -9.44
C ASN A 92 -12.60 -2.39 -10.62
N PRO A 93 -13.15 -1.18 -10.74
CA PRO A 93 -12.92 -0.28 -11.88
C PRO A 93 -11.51 0.34 -11.93
N THR A 94 -10.72 0.27 -10.86
CA THR A 94 -9.36 0.82 -10.85
C THR A 94 -8.47 0.08 -11.85
N LYS A 95 -7.79 0.83 -12.70
CA LYS A 95 -6.95 0.26 -13.77
C LYS A 95 -5.51 -0.02 -13.33
N ASN A 96 -4.93 0.85 -12.51
CA ASN A 96 -3.51 0.75 -12.13
C ASN A 96 -3.34 -0.07 -10.85
N ILE A 97 -2.65 -1.19 -10.94
CA ILE A 97 -2.39 -2.12 -9.84
C ILE A 97 -0.88 -2.28 -9.68
N VAL A 98 -0.37 -2.00 -8.47
CA VAL A 98 1.05 -2.16 -8.14
C VAL A 98 1.18 -3.26 -7.08
N PHE A 99 1.75 -4.39 -7.43
CA PHE A 99 2.12 -5.42 -6.47
C PHE A 99 3.45 -5.06 -5.82
N VAL A 100 3.43 -4.94 -4.47
CA VAL A 100 4.60 -4.56 -3.68
C VAL A 100 5.07 -5.78 -2.89
N GLY A 101 6.20 -6.34 -3.28
CA GLY A 101 6.76 -7.51 -2.64
C GLY A 101 7.70 -8.26 -3.54
N ASN A 102 8.20 -9.39 -3.02
CA ASN A 102 9.11 -10.27 -3.75
C ASN A 102 8.31 -11.49 -4.22
N ASP A 103 7.62 -11.37 -5.36
CA ASP A 103 6.85 -12.47 -5.95
C ASP A 103 7.42 -12.82 -7.33
N MET A 104 7.81 -14.09 -7.48
CA MET A 104 8.34 -14.61 -8.75
C MET A 104 7.24 -14.89 -9.80
N ARG A 105 5.96 -14.72 -9.45
CA ARG A 105 4.81 -14.99 -10.32
C ARG A 105 4.34 -13.75 -11.10
N ALA A 106 5.21 -12.79 -11.34
CA ALA A 106 4.86 -11.53 -12.00
C ALA A 106 4.09 -11.74 -13.31
N SER A 107 4.58 -12.63 -14.19
CA SER A 107 3.92 -12.95 -15.46
C SER A 107 2.54 -13.56 -15.27
N ALA A 108 2.37 -14.47 -14.30
CA ALA A 108 1.10 -15.10 -14.00
C ALA A 108 0.07 -14.09 -13.42
N LEU A 109 0.51 -13.21 -12.54
CA LEU A 109 -0.32 -12.14 -11.98
C LEU A 109 -0.78 -11.16 -13.07
N SER A 110 0.12 -10.74 -13.95
CA SER A 110 -0.24 -9.90 -15.11
C SER A 110 -1.25 -10.59 -16.02
N ALA A 111 -1.04 -11.87 -16.35
CA ALA A 111 -1.97 -12.65 -17.16
C ALA A 111 -3.35 -12.83 -16.51
N SER A 112 -3.41 -12.85 -15.17
CA SER A 112 -4.67 -12.94 -14.41
C SER A 112 -5.49 -11.66 -14.42
N LEU A 113 -4.90 -10.54 -14.79
CA LEU A 113 -5.50 -9.19 -14.78
C LEU A 113 -5.31 -8.48 -16.14
N PRO A 114 -5.81 -9.07 -17.26
CA PRO A 114 -5.47 -8.60 -18.61
C PRO A 114 -5.97 -7.20 -18.94
N GLU A 115 -6.99 -6.71 -18.23
CA GLU A 115 -7.55 -5.37 -18.41
C GLU A 115 -6.97 -4.31 -17.46
N LYS A 116 -5.93 -4.67 -16.69
CA LYS A 116 -5.29 -3.79 -15.73
C LYS A 116 -3.87 -3.45 -16.15
N ASN A 117 -3.43 -2.26 -15.79
CA ASN A 117 -2.03 -1.87 -15.86
C ASN A 117 -1.33 -2.44 -14.61
N VAL A 118 -0.70 -3.60 -14.76
CA VAL A 118 -0.05 -4.30 -13.65
C VAL A 118 1.42 -3.91 -13.59
N MET A 119 1.83 -3.44 -12.42
CA MET A 119 3.22 -3.05 -12.13
C MET A 119 3.72 -3.79 -10.90
N PHE A 120 5.03 -3.93 -10.79
CA PHE A 120 5.69 -4.60 -9.67
C PHE A 120 6.71 -3.68 -9.01
N ALA A 121 6.72 -3.66 -7.68
CA ALA A 121 7.62 -2.84 -6.89
C ALA A 121 8.22 -3.64 -5.73
N PHE A 122 9.46 -3.30 -5.38
CA PHE A 122 10.14 -3.85 -4.22
C PHE A 122 10.18 -2.82 -3.09
N ALA A 123 9.87 -3.26 -1.89
CA ALA A 123 10.00 -2.43 -0.71
C ALA A 123 11.37 -2.63 -0.05
N ALA A 124 12.07 -1.54 0.20
CA ALA A 124 13.36 -1.53 0.89
C ALA A 124 13.23 -1.14 2.38
N SER A 125 12.13 -1.52 3.03
CA SER A 125 11.93 -1.31 4.46
C SER A 125 11.82 -2.65 5.19
N ALA A 126 12.30 -2.67 6.43
CA ALA A 126 12.20 -3.82 7.32
C ALA A 126 11.55 -3.39 8.64
N GLY A 127 10.98 -4.36 9.35
CA GLY A 127 10.37 -4.11 10.65
C GLY A 127 9.46 -5.24 11.09
N HIS A 128 8.76 -5.00 12.20
CA HIS A 128 7.78 -5.92 12.73
C HIS A 128 6.56 -5.17 13.25
N ARG A 129 5.45 -5.87 13.32
CA ARG A 129 4.22 -5.35 13.93
C ARG A 129 4.23 -5.68 15.42
N GLU A 130 4.02 -4.64 16.19
CA GLU A 130 3.65 -4.75 17.60
C GLU A 130 2.13 -4.69 17.75
N ARG A 131 1.64 -4.81 18.96
CA ARG A 131 0.20 -4.81 19.24
C ARG A 131 -0.47 -3.51 18.81
N GLU A 132 0.19 -2.37 19.03
CA GLU A 132 -0.39 -1.02 18.81
C GLU A 132 0.35 -0.17 17.78
N TYR A 133 1.50 -0.60 17.29
CA TYR A 133 2.31 0.16 16.36
C TYR A 133 3.17 -0.74 15.47
N VAL A 134 3.71 -0.16 14.41
CA VAL A 134 4.75 -0.79 13.59
C VAL A 134 6.11 -0.27 14.05
N ALA A 135 7.00 -1.16 14.43
CA ALA A 135 8.43 -0.85 14.56
C ALA A 135 9.09 -1.05 13.20
N SER A 136 9.69 -0.01 12.64
CA SER A 136 10.30 -0.11 11.32
C SER A 136 11.65 0.58 11.24
N VAL A 137 12.45 0.12 10.30
CA VAL A 137 13.66 0.81 9.82
C VAL A 137 13.28 1.49 8.51
N ASP A 138 13.11 2.80 8.55
CA ASP A 138 12.89 3.61 7.36
C ASP A 138 14.25 4.11 6.87
N LEU A 139 14.85 3.40 5.94
CA LEU A 139 16.10 3.82 5.33
C LEU A 139 15.83 5.09 4.51
N LYS A 140 16.64 6.13 4.67
CA LYS A 140 16.54 7.41 3.93
C LYS A 140 16.45 7.23 2.40
N LYS A 141 16.92 6.10 1.86
CA LYS A 141 16.75 5.68 0.46
C LYS A 141 15.29 5.45 0.05
N LEU A 142 14.39 5.17 1.00
CA LEU A 142 12.96 5.00 0.71
C LEU A 142 12.25 6.31 0.33
N LYS A 143 12.69 7.45 0.81
CA LYS A 143 12.16 8.75 0.35
C LYS A 143 12.39 8.95 -1.16
N GLY A 144 13.55 8.54 -1.65
CA GLY A 144 13.87 8.57 -3.07
C GLY A 144 13.01 7.59 -3.88
N ASN A 145 12.82 6.37 -3.39
CA ASN A 145 12.05 5.34 -4.09
C ASN A 145 10.54 5.63 -4.09
N THR A 146 9.99 6.17 -3.00
CA THR A 146 8.58 6.56 -2.96
C THR A 146 8.31 7.75 -3.89
N ALA A 147 9.22 8.71 -3.96
CA ALA A 147 9.14 9.82 -4.91
C ALA A 147 9.35 9.36 -6.37
N TYR A 148 10.18 8.37 -6.60
CA TYR A 148 10.41 7.76 -7.92
C TYR A 148 9.16 7.00 -8.39
N LEU A 149 8.55 6.17 -7.53
CA LEU A 149 7.29 5.49 -7.82
C LEU A 149 6.14 6.50 -8.05
N SER A 150 6.08 7.58 -7.28
CA SER A 150 5.12 8.66 -7.52
C SER A 150 5.31 9.28 -8.90
N ARG A 151 6.55 9.57 -9.30
CA ARG A 151 6.85 10.12 -10.64
C ARG A 151 6.54 9.14 -11.77
N LEU A 152 6.83 7.85 -11.59
CA LEU A 152 6.49 6.80 -12.56
C LEU A 152 4.96 6.68 -12.72
N ILE A 153 4.23 6.74 -11.63
CA ILE A 153 2.76 6.69 -11.64
C ILE A 153 2.21 7.97 -12.27
N ASP A 154 2.69 9.14 -11.85
CA ASP A 154 2.28 10.42 -12.41
C ASP A 154 2.58 10.48 -13.91
N ALA A 155 3.77 10.04 -14.36
CA ALA A 155 4.14 9.99 -15.77
C ALA A 155 3.32 8.99 -16.60
N ASN A 156 2.89 7.86 -16.01
CA ASN A 156 2.05 6.88 -16.70
C ASN A 156 0.56 7.25 -16.68
N ILE A 157 0.10 8.07 -15.74
CA ILE A 157 -1.28 8.56 -15.69
C ILE A 157 -1.48 9.75 -16.63
N GLU A 158 -0.47 10.60 -16.80
CA GLU A 158 -0.49 11.73 -17.74
C GLU A 158 -0.41 11.30 -19.22
N SER A 159 -0.01 10.07 -19.51
CA SER A 159 0.09 9.54 -20.89
C SER A 159 -1.17 8.87 -21.41
N TYR A 160 -2.28 8.90 -20.66
CA TYR A 160 -3.61 8.41 -21.03
C TYR A 160 -4.65 9.55 -20.87
#